data_0f45e59fd5472453bdd706caf00b8d83
#
_entry.id   0f45e59fd5472453bdd706caf00b8d83
#
_cell.length_a   1.000
_cell.length_b   1.000
_cell.length_c   1.000
_cell.angle_alpha   90.00
_cell.angle_beta   90.00
_cell.angle_gamma   90.00
#
_symmetry.space_group_name_H-M   'P 1'
#
loop_
_entity.id
_entity.type
_entity.pdbx_description
1 polymer ?
#
loop_
_entity_poly.entity_id
_entity_poly.type
_entity_poly.pdbx_seq_one_letter_code
_entity_poly.pdbx_strand_id
1 'polypeptide(L)'
;MDFLSASSVLSLKLGRVDVRFHEPWSLKTFISQQRERFSKLPRQIDTQEDRLRLLRTLGYKVLSDINNVSVVMPTALVGTVLLTLRGRGVGKTELIRRVEWLSDRVRAQGGRVAHFGNLPSSVVVDRALEVLGPGLVGLVPGLPEDTFYAVDRFQLSFYRNMTIHLFIEQSLVSASLYTHVKQGGGPEYQRMSYGDLRAQVHFLSQLFRGEFIFPTEGLDTNLAKTLAGLEKDGVIEITRSTTDAGDEVVDYVQLSSSERAQGRENYDFYCFLIWPFIEAAWLGAISLMMLTPPPLSQPTSTTETPIETPASPPAWLDLKKVQDRAQVLGKTLYHQGDLSYFEAVNKETLKNAYTRFQQEDMVLVTKPNDKTPATIRLADEWVPQRGPKGAIVADGALWRFAERISASRREGKNRRDGATVQTRVLGLVDTVGEGLWADAVLNKGEVEEAKARSMRKKGNMAKL
;
A
#
# COMPACT_ATOMS: atom_id res chain seq x y z
N MET A 1 14.47 -22.79 26.05
CA MET A 1 15.06 -23.02 24.72
C MET A 1 16.39 -23.67 24.93
N ASP A 2 16.53 -24.89 24.43
CA ASP A 2 17.72 -25.69 24.63
C ASP A 2 18.91 -25.08 23.84
N PHE A 3 20.04 -24.96 24.50
CA PHE A 3 21.32 -24.47 23.94
C PHE A 3 21.72 -25.25 22.67
N LEU A 4 21.28 -26.50 22.55
CA LEU A 4 21.50 -27.38 21.39
C LEU A 4 20.67 -26.97 20.16
N SER A 5 19.51 -26.35 20.32
CA SER A 5 18.75 -25.81 19.19
C SER A 5 19.34 -24.50 18.64
N ALA A 6 20.04 -23.73 19.49
CA ALA A 6 20.77 -22.55 19.07
C ALA A 6 22.04 -22.89 18.25
N SER A 7 22.67 -24.03 18.50
CA SER A 7 23.86 -24.46 17.75
C SER A 7 23.55 -24.88 16.31
N SER A 8 22.34 -25.37 16.03
CA SER A 8 21.90 -25.68 14.68
C SER A 8 21.73 -24.45 13.81
N VAL A 9 21.39 -23.29 14.41
CA VAL A 9 21.29 -22.01 13.71
C VAL A 9 22.67 -21.51 13.28
N LEU A 10 23.73 -21.80 14.07
CA LEU A 10 25.11 -21.43 13.73
C LEU A 10 25.68 -22.24 12.55
N SER A 11 25.11 -23.39 12.24
CA SER A 11 25.49 -24.22 11.07
C SER A 11 24.80 -23.78 9.77
N LEU A 12 23.82 -22.89 9.85
CA LEU A 12 23.15 -22.34 8.66
C LEU A 12 24.11 -21.40 7.91
N LYS A 13 24.27 -21.65 6.62
CA LYS A 13 25.01 -20.75 5.73
C LYS A 13 24.16 -19.51 5.45
N LEU A 14 24.07 -18.59 6.41
CA LEU A 14 23.26 -17.38 6.35
C LEU A 14 23.81 -16.31 5.39
N GLY A 15 24.93 -16.56 4.75
CA GLY A 15 25.58 -15.61 3.87
C GLY A 15 26.35 -14.52 4.62
N ARG A 16 26.48 -13.35 3.97
CA ARG A 16 27.23 -12.21 4.50
C ARG A 16 26.28 -11.24 5.20
N VAL A 17 26.73 -10.68 6.31
CA VAL A 17 26.07 -9.57 7.01
C VAL A 17 26.95 -8.33 6.90
N ASP A 18 26.42 -7.25 6.35
CA ASP A 18 27.07 -5.94 6.31
C ASP A 18 26.44 -5.04 7.36
N VAL A 19 27.27 -4.53 8.29
CA VAL A 19 26.85 -3.57 9.31
C VAL A 19 27.45 -2.21 8.97
N ARG A 20 26.62 -1.17 8.94
CA ARG A 20 27.04 0.19 8.66
C ARG A 20 26.41 1.18 9.63
N PHE A 21 27.14 2.24 9.91
CA PHE A 21 26.72 3.33 10.75
C PHE A 21 26.62 4.61 9.90
N HIS A 22 25.58 5.38 10.15
CA HIS A 22 25.45 6.72 9.60
C HIS A 22 26.41 7.67 10.31
N GLU A 23 26.77 8.79 9.67
CA GLU A 23 27.51 9.87 10.32
C GLU A 23 26.80 10.33 11.61
N PRO A 24 27.50 10.43 12.74
CA PRO A 24 26.89 10.84 14.00
C PRO A 24 26.43 12.30 13.92
N TRP A 25 25.29 12.58 14.52
CA TRP A 25 24.75 13.94 14.63
C TRP A 25 24.20 14.21 16.04
N SER A 26 24.17 15.49 16.41
CA SER A 26 23.75 15.91 17.74
C SER A 26 22.23 16.00 17.85
N LEU A 27 21.63 15.22 18.77
CA LEU A 27 20.21 15.32 19.08
C LEU A 27 19.84 16.73 19.59
N LYS A 28 20.71 17.37 20.37
CA LYS A 28 20.51 18.74 20.87
C LYS A 28 20.41 19.74 19.71
N THR A 29 21.31 19.64 18.73
CA THR A 29 21.30 20.49 17.53
C THR A 29 20.03 20.25 16.71
N PHE A 30 19.64 19.01 16.51
CA PHE A 30 18.40 18.64 15.81
C PHE A 30 17.16 19.27 16.49
N ILE A 31 17.03 19.11 17.81
CA ILE A 31 15.91 19.69 18.57
C ILE A 31 15.87 21.21 18.43
N SER A 32 17.03 21.87 18.52
CA SER A 32 17.13 23.34 18.38
C SER A 32 16.67 23.80 16.99
N GLN A 33 17.10 23.12 15.92
CA GLN A 33 16.70 23.40 14.56
C GLN A 33 15.18 23.19 14.35
N GLN A 34 14.61 22.12 14.92
CA GLN A 34 13.16 21.88 14.79
C GLN A 34 12.35 22.91 15.57
N ARG A 35 12.79 23.31 16.77
CA ARG A 35 12.16 24.39 17.54
C ARG A 35 12.20 25.72 16.80
N GLU A 36 13.30 26.06 16.15
CA GLU A 36 13.39 27.25 15.30
C GLU A 36 12.42 27.21 14.13
N ARG A 37 12.27 26.04 13.48
CA ARG A 37 11.24 25.86 12.43
C ARG A 37 9.82 26.03 12.96
N PHE A 38 9.52 25.50 14.14
CA PHE A 38 8.20 25.64 14.78
C PHE A 38 7.93 27.08 15.23
N SER A 39 8.96 27.84 15.63
CA SER A 39 8.81 29.24 16.05
C SER A 39 8.39 30.18 14.90
N LYS A 40 8.62 29.77 13.65
CA LYS A 40 8.18 30.51 12.44
C LYS A 40 6.70 30.29 12.12
N LEU A 41 6.01 29.38 12.82
CA LEU A 41 4.58 29.14 12.66
C LEU A 41 3.78 30.13 13.55
N PRO A 42 2.65 30.67 13.07
CA PRO A 42 1.85 31.67 13.80
C PRO A 42 1.00 31.03 14.91
N ARG A 43 1.63 30.36 15.89
CA ARG A 43 0.95 29.69 17.00
C ARG A 43 1.84 29.55 18.23
N GLN A 44 1.23 29.27 19.38
CA GLN A 44 1.96 28.96 20.62
C GLN A 44 2.85 27.74 20.47
N ILE A 45 4.08 27.83 20.93
CA ILE A 45 5.12 26.79 20.85
C ILE A 45 5.18 26.03 22.16
N ASP A 46 5.59 24.74 22.09
CA ASP A 46 5.83 23.83 23.23
C ASP A 46 4.55 23.16 23.77
N THR A 47 3.58 22.94 22.91
CA THR A 47 2.40 22.14 23.21
C THR A 47 2.73 20.63 23.19
N GLN A 48 1.85 19.81 23.77
CA GLN A 48 1.97 18.33 23.65
C GLN A 48 1.97 17.88 22.19
N GLU A 49 1.25 18.57 21.32
CA GLU A 49 1.23 18.31 19.88
C GLU A 49 2.60 18.58 19.23
N ASP A 50 3.29 19.65 19.62
CA ASP A 50 4.63 19.94 19.10
C ASP A 50 5.67 18.91 19.55
N ARG A 51 5.54 18.38 20.77
CA ARG A 51 6.38 17.27 21.23
C ARG A 51 6.14 16.00 20.45
N LEU A 52 4.89 15.67 20.14
CA LEU A 52 4.55 14.51 19.28
C LEU A 52 5.05 14.70 17.85
N ARG A 53 4.96 15.91 17.30
CA ARG A 53 5.53 16.24 15.99
C ARG A 53 7.05 16.10 15.98
N LEU A 54 7.73 16.61 17.02
CA LEU A 54 9.15 16.49 17.17
C LEU A 54 9.59 15.01 17.22
N LEU A 55 8.89 14.19 18.00
CA LEU A 55 9.15 12.74 18.07
C LEU A 55 8.96 12.06 16.72
N ARG A 56 7.88 12.38 15.98
CA ARG A 56 7.66 11.84 14.64
C ARG A 56 8.77 12.27 13.68
N THR A 57 9.15 13.56 13.70
CA THR A 57 10.23 14.07 12.83
C THR A 57 11.57 13.42 13.17
N LEU A 58 11.83 13.18 14.44
CA LEU A 58 13.02 12.43 14.89
C LEU A 58 12.99 10.99 14.35
N GLY A 59 11.85 10.29 14.50
CA GLY A 59 11.68 8.94 13.98
C GLY A 59 11.92 8.87 12.47
N TYR A 60 11.35 9.82 11.70
CA TYR A 60 11.58 9.93 10.26
C TYR A 60 13.06 10.17 9.92
N LYS A 61 13.74 11.06 10.66
CA LYS A 61 15.18 11.33 10.48
C LYS A 61 16.02 10.08 10.70
N VAL A 62 15.78 9.36 11.80
CA VAL A 62 16.52 8.12 12.11
C VAL A 62 16.26 7.04 11.04
N LEU A 63 15.02 6.82 10.62
CA LEU A 63 14.68 5.84 9.60
C LEU A 63 15.27 6.22 8.23
N SER A 64 15.26 7.52 7.87
CA SER A 64 15.91 8.01 6.66
C SER A 64 17.41 7.75 6.68
N ASP A 65 18.08 8.01 7.80
CA ASP A 65 19.52 7.78 7.96
C ASP A 65 19.87 6.29 7.87
N ILE A 66 19.05 5.41 8.44
CA ILE A 66 19.19 3.95 8.30
C ILE A 66 19.06 3.54 6.83
N ASN A 67 18.05 4.05 6.11
CA ASN A 67 17.85 3.76 4.70
C ASN A 67 19.06 4.21 3.86
N ASN A 68 19.62 5.40 4.13
CA ASN A 68 20.74 5.96 3.38
C ASN A 68 22.03 5.14 3.50
N VAL A 69 22.21 4.39 4.58
CA VAL A 69 23.40 3.54 4.80
C VAL A 69 23.14 2.07 4.56
N SER A 70 21.91 1.69 4.30
CA SER A 70 21.55 0.29 4.05
C SER A 70 22.28 -0.27 2.82
N VAL A 71 22.57 -1.58 2.88
CA VAL A 71 23.27 -2.30 1.82
C VAL A 71 22.31 -3.29 1.19
N VAL A 72 22.09 -3.17 -0.11
CA VAL A 72 21.25 -4.11 -0.87
C VAL A 72 22.04 -5.39 -1.12
N MET A 73 21.54 -6.50 -0.63
CA MET A 73 22.16 -7.82 -0.77
C MET A 73 21.73 -8.45 -2.11
N PRO A 74 22.55 -9.35 -2.69
CA PRO A 74 22.21 -10.07 -3.92
C PRO A 74 20.88 -10.82 -3.85
N THR A 75 20.53 -11.38 -2.69
CA THR A 75 19.24 -12.03 -2.45
C THR A 75 18.07 -11.08 -2.65
N ALA A 76 18.23 -9.80 -2.23
CA ALA A 76 17.24 -8.76 -2.44
C ALA A 76 17.11 -8.39 -3.93
N LEU A 77 18.23 -8.29 -4.65
CA LEU A 77 18.21 -8.03 -6.10
C LEU A 77 17.54 -9.17 -6.87
N VAL A 78 17.98 -10.43 -6.64
CA VAL A 78 17.42 -11.62 -7.29
C VAL A 78 15.94 -11.78 -6.96
N GLY A 79 15.56 -11.67 -5.67
CA GLY A 79 14.17 -11.79 -5.24
C GLY A 79 13.28 -10.71 -5.85
N THR A 80 13.76 -9.48 -5.94
CA THR A 80 13.03 -8.38 -6.58
C THR A 80 12.81 -8.65 -8.07
N VAL A 81 13.86 -9.04 -8.80
CA VAL A 81 13.75 -9.36 -10.23
C VAL A 81 12.77 -10.51 -10.46
N LEU A 82 12.89 -11.62 -9.74
CA LEU A 82 12.00 -12.78 -9.88
C LEU A 82 10.53 -12.44 -9.63
N LEU A 83 10.25 -11.51 -8.70
CA LEU A 83 8.89 -11.07 -8.44
C LEU A 83 8.31 -10.19 -9.56
N THR A 84 9.14 -9.43 -10.30
CA THR A 84 8.66 -8.61 -11.43
C THR A 84 8.21 -9.49 -12.60
N LEU A 85 8.80 -10.66 -12.75
CA LEU A 85 8.52 -11.58 -13.81
C LEU A 85 7.39 -12.55 -13.41
N ARG A 86 6.26 -12.45 -14.13
CA ARG A 86 5.07 -13.25 -13.80
C ARG A 86 4.96 -14.48 -14.69
N GLY A 87 4.75 -15.62 -14.06
CA GLY A 87 4.12 -16.80 -14.64
C GLY A 87 5.07 -17.88 -15.10
N ARG A 88 5.98 -17.64 -16.03
CA ARG A 88 6.72 -18.73 -16.73
C ARG A 88 8.16 -18.95 -16.27
N GLY A 89 8.63 -18.11 -15.34
CA GLY A 89 10.04 -18.13 -14.97
C GLY A 89 10.90 -17.22 -15.87
N VAL A 90 12.18 -17.17 -15.56
CA VAL A 90 13.21 -16.38 -16.26
C VAL A 90 14.46 -17.24 -16.45
N GLY A 91 15.02 -17.24 -17.65
CA GLY A 91 16.29 -17.89 -17.94
C GLY A 91 17.43 -17.24 -17.16
N LYS A 92 18.46 -18.00 -16.84
CA LYS A 92 19.60 -17.56 -16.02
C LYS A 92 20.30 -16.34 -16.62
N THR A 93 20.50 -16.31 -17.93
CA THR A 93 21.14 -15.20 -18.64
C THR A 93 20.36 -13.91 -18.46
N GLU A 94 19.06 -13.96 -18.63
CA GLU A 94 18.19 -12.82 -18.46
C GLU A 94 18.08 -12.38 -16.99
N LEU A 95 18.04 -13.33 -16.05
CA LEU A 95 18.07 -13.03 -14.62
C LEU A 95 19.34 -12.26 -14.24
N ILE A 96 20.52 -12.69 -14.73
CA ILE A 96 21.78 -11.99 -14.49
C ILE A 96 21.72 -10.57 -15.07
N ARG A 97 21.30 -10.44 -16.34
CA ARG A 97 21.17 -9.12 -17.01
C ARG A 97 20.29 -8.15 -16.18
N ARG A 98 19.17 -8.63 -15.67
CA ARG A 98 18.24 -7.80 -14.87
C ARG A 98 18.80 -7.48 -13.49
N VAL A 99 19.52 -8.40 -12.87
CA VAL A 99 20.19 -8.16 -11.58
C VAL A 99 21.31 -7.13 -11.72
N GLU A 100 22.09 -7.18 -12.80
CA GLU A 100 23.11 -6.17 -13.11
C GLU A 100 22.48 -4.80 -13.33
N TRP A 101 21.45 -4.71 -14.18
CA TRP A 101 20.70 -3.49 -14.40
C TRP A 101 20.17 -2.90 -13.07
N LEU A 102 19.54 -3.71 -12.22
CA LEU A 102 19.02 -3.25 -10.94
C LEU A 102 20.15 -2.80 -10.00
N SER A 103 21.27 -3.51 -9.99
CA SER A 103 22.46 -3.15 -9.23
C SER A 103 23.00 -1.77 -9.62
N ASP A 104 23.03 -1.48 -10.94
CA ASP A 104 23.47 -0.18 -11.46
C ASP A 104 22.45 0.93 -11.11
N ARG A 105 21.16 0.65 -11.17
CA ARG A 105 20.11 1.59 -10.71
C ARG A 105 20.24 1.90 -9.22
N VAL A 106 20.47 0.89 -8.37
CA VAL A 106 20.73 1.10 -6.94
C VAL A 106 21.90 2.06 -6.72
N ARG A 107 23.01 1.86 -7.44
CA ARG A 107 24.18 2.74 -7.35
C ARG A 107 23.88 4.17 -7.88
N ALA A 108 23.14 4.27 -8.98
CA ALA A 108 22.74 5.55 -9.55
C ALA A 108 21.85 6.38 -8.62
N GLN A 109 21.06 5.72 -7.77
CA GLN A 109 20.25 6.36 -6.72
C GLN A 109 21.05 6.65 -5.42
N GLY A 110 22.39 6.48 -5.44
CA GLY A 110 23.23 6.67 -4.26
C GLY A 110 23.17 5.52 -3.25
N GLY A 111 22.41 4.47 -3.57
CA GLY A 111 22.34 3.25 -2.76
C GLY A 111 23.61 2.42 -2.86
N ARG A 112 23.74 1.44 -1.97
CA ARG A 112 24.91 0.57 -1.89
C ARG A 112 24.51 -0.88 -2.15
N VAL A 113 25.29 -1.55 -2.99
CA VAL A 113 25.17 -2.99 -3.24
C VAL A 113 26.32 -3.68 -2.52
N ALA A 114 26.04 -4.85 -1.94
CA ALA A 114 27.07 -5.64 -1.28
C ALA A 114 28.21 -5.97 -2.26
N HIS A 115 29.44 -5.78 -1.83
CA HIS A 115 30.63 -6.02 -2.66
C HIS A 115 31.15 -7.44 -2.46
N PHE A 116 31.34 -8.18 -3.53
CA PHE A 116 31.84 -9.57 -3.53
C PHE A 116 33.21 -9.70 -4.21
N GLY A 117 34.02 -8.65 -4.13
CA GLY A 117 35.31 -8.62 -4.83
C GLY A 117 35.13 -8.61 -6.35
N ASN A 118 35.99 -9.29 -7.09
CA ASN A 118 35.94 -9.37 -8.54
C ASN A 118 35.19 -10.61 -9.04
N LEU A 119 34.23 -11.13 -8.26
CA LEU A 119 33.45 -12.29 -8.69
C LEU A 119 32.52 -11.91 -9.83
N PRO A 120 32.39 -12.76 -10.87
CA PRO A 120 31.41 -12.56 -11.94
C PRO A 120 29.99 -12.51 -11.38
N SER A 121 29.11 -11.71 -12.00
CA SER A 121 27.70 -11.57 -11.60
C SER A 121 26.98 -12.92 -11.58
N SER A 122 27.32 -13.82 -12.47
CA SER A 122 26.77 -15.19 -12.50
C SER A 122 27.01 -15.94 -11.19
N VAL A 123 28.24 -15.89 -10.65
CA VAL A 123 28.58 -16.52 -9.38
C VAL A 123 27.85 -15.87 -8.20
N VAL A 124 27.68 -14.56 -8.24
CA VAL A 124 26.94 -13.82 -7.19
C VAL A 124 25.46 -14.19 -7.22
N VAL A 125 24.87 -14.30 -8.42
CA VAL A 125 23.47 -14.73 -8.61
C VAL A 125 23.28 -16.18 -8.16
N ASP A 126 24.19 -17.10 -8.52
CA ASP A 126 24.11 -18.50 -8.08
C ASP A 126 24.12 -18.63 -6.56
N ARG A 127 25.01 -17.89 -5.89
CA ARG A 127 25.04 -17.86 -4.42
C ARG A 127 23.76 -17.28 -3.82
N ALA A 128 23.21 -16.26 -4.44
CA ALA A 128 21.94 -15.68 -3.99
C ALA A 128 20.78 -16.67 -4.13
N LEU A 129 20.72 -17.41 -5.23
CA LEU A 129 19.75 -18.49 -5.46
C LEU A 129 19.90 -19.62 -4.44
N GLU A 130 21.15 -20.01 -4.13
CA GLU A 130 21.45 -21.02 -3.09
C GLU A 130 20.93 -20.57 -1.71
N VAL A 131 21.16 -19.31 -1.34
CA VAL A 131 20.69 -18.75 -0.05
C VAL A 131 19.17 -18.64 0.00
N LEU A 132 18.51 -18.22 -1.07
CA LEU A 132 17.04 -18.17 -1.17
C LEU A 132 16.42 -19.57 -1.05
N GLY A 133 17.08 -20.56 -1.64
CA GLY A 133 16.70 -21.96 -1.56
C GLY A 133 15.42 -22.34 -2.32
N PRO A 134 15.13 -23.64 -2.40
CA PRO A 134 14.03 -24.17 -3.20
C PRO A 134 12.64 -23.83 -2.66
N GLY A 135 12.53 -23.44 -1.40
CA GLY A 135 11.28 -22.96 -0.79
C GLY A 135 10.82 -21.62 -1.33
N LEU A 136 11.76 -20.77 -1.79
CA LEU A 136 11.45 -19.43 -2.33
C LEU A 136 11.58 -19.38 -3.85
N VAL A 137 12.57 -20.07 -4.42
CA VAL A 137 12.89 -20.05 -5.85
C VAL A 137 12.95 -21.47 -6.39
N GLY A 138 12.11 -21.77 -7.38
CA GLY A 138 12.08 -23.04 -8.07
C GLY A 138 12.84 -23.00 -9.39
N LEU A 139 13.25 -24.17 -9.86
CA LEU A 139 13.85 -24.41 -11.18
C LEU A 139 12.83 -25.15 -12.05
N VAL A 140 12.64 -24.68 -13.29
CA VAL A 140 11.78 -25.37 -14.26
C VAL A 140 12.57 -26.50 -14.90
N PRO A 141 12.18 -27.79 -14.76
CA PRO A 141 12.92 -28.89 -15.31
C PRO A 141 12.76 -28.99 -16.85
N GLY A 142 13.77 -29.51 -17.50
CA GLY A 142 13.70 -29.92 -18.93
C GLY A 142 13.84 -28.80 -19.95
N LEU A 143 14.25 -27.59 -19.52
CA LEU A 143 14.58 -26.50 -20.44
C LEU A 143 16.09 -26.52 -20.79
N PRO A 144 16.47 -26.01 -21.99
CA PRO A 144 17.88 -25.91 -22.40
C PRO A 144 18.72 -25.00 -21.50
N GLU A 145 18.09 -23.98 -20.91
CA GLU A 145 18.69 -23.02 -19.97
C GLU A 145 18.00 -23.14 -18.62
N ASP A 146 18.78 -23.06 -17.54
CA ASP A 146 18.25 -22.97 -16.17
C ASP A 146 17.25 -21.80 -16.05
N THR A 147 16.02 -22.14 -15.78
CA THR A 147 14.92 -21.18 -15.74
C THR A 147 14.32 -21.15 -14.33
N PHE A 148 14.40 -20.00 -13.67
CA PHE A 148 14.00 -19.83 -12.28
C PHE A 148 12.64 -19.13 -12.18
N TYR A 149 11.86 -19.49 -11.16
CA TYR A 149 10.57 -18.86 -10.86
C TYR A 149 10.35 -18.68 -9.35
N ALA A 150 9.53 -17.71 -8.98
CA ALA A 150 9.15 -17.47 -7.59
C ALA A 150 8.15 -18.55 -7.12
N VAL A 151 8.52 -19.35 -6.12
CA VAL A 151 7.67 -20.38 -5.48
C VAL A 151 6.75 -19.71 -4.47
N ASP A 152 7.31 -19.11 -3.42
CA ASP A 152 6.56 -18.35 -2.44
C ASP A 152 6.77 -16.83 -2.66
N ARG A 153 5.86 -16.25 -3.43
CA ARG A 153 5.90 -14.83 -3.76
C ARG A 153 5.71 -13.94 -2.54
N PHE A 154 4.93 -14.39 -1.56
CA PHE A 154 4.68 -13.61 -0.36
C PHE A 154 5.95 -13.50 0.50
N GLN A 155 6.62 -14.61 0.78
CA GLN A 155 7.89 -14.58 1.51
C GLN A 155 8.99 -13.86 0.71
N LEU A 156 9.02 -14.05 -0.61
CA LEU A 156 10.00 -13.38 -1.47
C LEU A 156 9.79 -11.85 -1.49
N SER A 157 8.58 -11.36 -1.22
CA SER A 157 8.29 -9.92 -1.13
C SER A 157 9.07 -9.22 -0.02
N PHE A 158 9.49 -9.93 1.01
CA PHE A 158 10.40 -9.40 2.04
C PHE A 158 11.71 -8.87 1.42
N TYR A 159 12.29 -9.61 0.47
CA TYR A 159 13.53 -9.21 -0.22
C TYR A 159 13.30 -7.98 -1.13
N ARG A 160 12.15 -7.90 -1.82
CA ARG A 160 11.77 -6.70 -2.57
C ARG A 160 11.69 -5.46 -1.66
N ASN A 161 11.14 -5.61 -0.47
CA ASN A 161 11.00 -4.51 0.46
C ASN A 161 12.35 -3.93 0.95
N MET A 162 13.44 -4.71 0.82
CA MET A 162 14.80 -4.22 1.08
C MET A 162 15.33 -3.26 -0.01
N THR A 163 14.67 -3.17 -1.16
CA THR A 163 15.09 -2.30 -2.28
C THR A 163 14.15 -1.13 -2.56
N ILE A 164 12.87 -1.25 -2.18
CA ILE A 164 11.83 -0.30 -2.58
C ILE A 164 12.07 1.13 -2.11
N HIS A 165 12.70 1.31 -0.95
CA HIS A 165 12.99 2.63 -0.39
C HIS A 165 13.90 3.49 -1.30
N LEU A 166 14.70 2.88 -2.17
CA LEU A 166 15.56 3.56 -3.13
C LEU A 166 14.81 4.05 -4.38
N PHE A 167 13.64 3.47 -4.65
CA PHE A 167 12.88 3.69 -5.89
C PHE A 167 11.45 4.17 -5.65
N ILE A 168 11.12 4.58 -4.42
CA ILE A 168 9.74 4.92 -4.09
C ILE A 168 9.22 6.10 -4.92
N GLU A 169 10.04 7.11 -5.18
CA GLU A 169 9.65 8.28 -5.96
C GLU A 169 9.41 7.92 -7.42
N GLN A 170 10.33 7.15 -8.04
CA GLN A 170 10.16 6.62 -9.39
C GLN A 170 8.92 5.74 -9.49
N SER A 171 8.65 4.95 -8.46
CA SER A 171 7.48 4.08 -8.40
C SER A 171 6.17 4.87 -8.32
N LEU A 172 6.14 5.96 -7.55
CA LEU A 172 4.97 6.84 -7.47
C LEU A 172 4.70 7.56 -8.80
N VAL A 173 5.75 8.10 -9.42
CA VAL A 173 5.64 8.77 -10.74
C VAL A 173 5.14 7.78 -11.79
N SER A 174 5.74 6.59 -11.85
CA SER A 174 5.36 5.55 -12.81
C SER A 174 3.93 5.06 -12.59
N ALA A 175 3.51 4.81 -11.33
CA ALA A 175 2.14 4.40 -11.02
C ALA A 175 1.11 5.51 -11.27
N SER A 176 1.51 6.79 -11.15
CA SER A 176 0.67 7.93 -11.50
C SER A 176 0.49 8.02 -13.02
N LEU A 177 1.56 7.94 -13.78
CA LEU A 177 1.52 7.95 -15.24
C LEU A 177 0.77 6.72 -15.79
N TYR A 178 0.75 5.60 -15.07
CA TYR A 178 0.04 4.38 -15.45
C TYR A 178 -1.46 4.60 -15.64
N THR A 179 -2.05 5.60 -14.99
CA THR A 179 -3.46 5.98 -15.18
C THR A 179 -3.81 6.27 -16.65
N HIS A 180 -2.84 6.82 -17.40
CA HIS A 180 -2.95 7.10 -18.83
C HIS A 180 -2.39 5.96 -19.69
N VAL A 181 -1.25 5.39 -19.32
CA VAL A 181 -0.59 4.31 -20.07
C VAL A 181 -1.49 3.10 -20.28
N LYS A 182 -2.32 2.73 -19.30
CA LYS A 182 -3.23 1.59 -19.39
C LYS A 182 -4.42 1.80 -20.32
N GLN A 183 -4.76 3.04 -20.66
CA GLN A 183 -5.92 3.34 -21.51
C GLN A 183 -5.71 2.92 -22.98
N GLY A 184 -4.46 2.75 -23.40
CA GLY A 184 -4.14 2.42 -24.80
C GLY A 184 -4.27 3.64 -25.71
N GLY A 185 -4.58 3.43 -26.98
CA GLY A 185 -4.86 4.50 -27.96
C GLY A 185 -3.62 5.16 -28.59
N GLY A 186 -2.42 4.75 -28.21
CA GLY A 186 -1.16 5.30 -28.75
C GLY A 186 -0.55 6.41 -27.88
N PRO A 187 0.66 6.92 -28.26
CA PRO A 187 1.43 7.82 -27.43
C PRO A 187 0.71 9.10 -27.03
N GLU A 188 -0.01 9.71 -27.95
CA GLU A 188 -0.71 10.99 -27.73
C GLU A 188 -1.82 10.87 -26.67
N TYR A 189 -2.53 9.76 -26.64
CA TYR A 189 -3.58 9.51 -25.63
C TYR A 189 -3.02 9.07 -24.28
N GLN A 190 -1.77 8.60 -24.25
CA GLN A 190 -1.09 8.12 -23.05
C GLN A 190 -0.20 9.16 -22.38
N ARG A 191 -0.08 10.36 -22.96
CA ARG A 191 0.61 11.49 -22.32
C ARG A 191 -0.26 12.06 -21.20
N MET A 192 0.38 12.49 -20.13
CA MET A 192 -0.27 13.07 -18.96
C MET A 192 0.20 14.51 -18.77
N SER A 193 -0.70 15.45 -18.52
CA SER A 193 -0.33 16.81 -18.17
C SER A 193 0.51 16.83 -16.88
N TYR A 194 1.46 17.74 -16.76
CA TYR A 194 2.26 17.88 -15.54
C TYR A 194 1.39 18.15 -14.31
N GLY A 195 0.33 18.95 -14.47
CA GLY A 195 -0.61 19.25 -13.39
C GLY A 195 -1.31 18.00 -12.86
N ASP A 196 -1.81 17.14 -13.75
CA ASP A 196 -2.48 15.90 -13.38
C ASP A 196 -1.49 14.90 -12.76
N LEU A 197 -0.29 14.79 -13.33
CA LEU A 197 0.78 13.95 -12.79
C LEU A 197 1.14 14.37 -11.37
N ARG A 198 1.39 15.68 -11.15
CA ARG A 198 1.69 16.25 -9.84
C ARG A 198 0.57 15.98 -8.83
N ALA A 199 -0.69 16.18 -9.24
CA ALA A 199 -1.85 15.93 -8.39
C ALA A 199 -1.99 14.45 -8.01
N GLN A 200 -1.69 13.53 -8.93
CA GLN A 200 -1.76 12.09 -8.67
C GLN A 200 -0.57 11.61 -7.83
N VAL A 201 0.65 12.10 -8.10
CA VAL A 201 1.84 11.81 -7.27
C VAL A 201 1.63 12.33 -5.84
N HIS A 202 1.10 13.54 -5.70
CA HIS A 202 0.76 14.09 -4.38
C HIS A 202 -0.25 13.20 -3.64
N PHE A 203 -1.31 12.78 -4.31
CA PHE A 203 -2.31 11.90 -3.73
C PHE A 203 -1.71 10.58 -3.24
N LEU A 204 -0.92 9.90 -4.08
CA LEU A 204 -0.28 8.64 -3.71
C LEU A 204 0.76 8.84 -2.60
N SER A 205 1.53 9.93 -2.61
CA SER A 205 2.50 10.23 -1.55
C SER A 205 1.82 10.45 -0.20
N GLN A 206 0.67 11.12 -0.18
CA GLN A 206 -0.14 11.28 1.03
C GLN A 206 -0.75 9.95 1.48
N LEU A 207 -1.24 9.14 0.56
CA LEU A 207 -1.81 7.82 0.85
C LEU A 207 -0.78 6.91 1.53
N PHE A 208 0.47 6.93 1.07
CA PHE A 208 1.55 6.04 1.55
C PHE A 208 2.49 6.70 2.56
N ARG A 209 2.13 7.85 3.11
CA ARG A 209 2.95 8.57 4.10
C ARG A 209 3.31 7.75 5.35
N GLY A 210 2.48 6.77 5.69
CA GLY A 210 2.71 5.86 6.82
C GLY A 210 3.47 4.58 6.45
N GLU A 211 3.64 4.28 5.16
CA GLU A 211 4.30 3.08 4.66
C GLU A 211 5.77 3.32 4.29
N PHE A 212 6.07 4.51 3.76
CA PHE A 212 7.41 4.83 3.24
C PHE A 212 7.98 6.10 3.85
N ILE A 213 9.30 6.16 3.87
CA ILE A 213 10.04 7.35 4.23
C ILE A 213 10.37 8.10 2.93
N PHE A 214 9.83 9.30 2.81
CA PHE A 214 10.07 10.17 1.65
C PHE A 214 11.20 11.16 1.94
N PRO A 215 11.96 11.60 0.90
CA PRO A 215 12.93 12.66 1.05
C PRO A 215 12.29 13.97 1.55
N THR A 216 13.06 14.74 2.32
CA THR A 216 12.54 15.89 3.07
C THR A 216 12.53 17.22 2.31
N GLU A 217 12.95 17.22 1.04
CA GLU A 217 13.11 18.44 0.24
C GLU A 217 11.79 19.04 -0.27
N GLY A 218 10.70 18.31 -0.12
CA GLY A 218 9.37 18.70 -0.57
C GLY A 218 8.97 18.10 -1.90
N LEU A 219 7.65 18.04 -2.14
CA LEU A 219 7.07 17.34 -3.28
C LEU A 219 7.61 17.83 -4.62
N ASP A 220 7.61 19.14 -4.84
CA ASP A 220 7.95 19.72 -6.15
C ASP A 220 9.43 19.50 -6.49
N THR A 221 10.31 19.68 -5.52
CA THR A 221 11.75 19.43 -5.70
C THR A 221 12.03 17.96 -5.99
N ASN A 222 11.41 17.07 -5.21
CA ASN A 222 11.58 15.64 -5.38
C ASN A 222 10.99 15.17 -6.72
N LEU A 223 9.82 15.67 -7.11
CA LEU A 223 9.20 15.35 -8.40
C LEU A 223 10.09 15.80 -9.57
N ALA A 224 10.61 17.03 -9.54
CA ALA A 224 11.49 17.53 -10.60
C ALA A 224 12.76 16.67 -10.73
N LYS A 225 13.41 16.32 -9.62
CA LYS A 225 14.58 15.42 -9.60
C LYS A 225 14.26 14.03 -10.14
N THR A 226 13.12 13.48 -9.74
CA THR A 226 12.69 12.14 -10.16
C THR A 226 12.39 12.11 -11.66
N LEU A 227 11.70 13.12 -12.18
CA LEU A 227 11.42 13.25 -13.61
C LEU A 227 12.72 13.37 -14.43
N ALA A 228 13.64 14.23 -14.02
CA ALA A 228 14.94 14.36 -14.68
C ALA A 228 15.73 13.05 -14.66
N GLY A 229 15.67 12.30 -13.56
CA GLY A 229 16.29 10.96 -13.45
C GLY A 229 15.67 9.95 -14.41
N LEU A 230 14.35 9.84 -14.45
CA LEU A 230 13.63 8.91 -15.33
C LEU A 230 13.80 9.28 -16.82
N GLU A 231 13.87 10.56 -17.16
CA GLU A 231 14.14 11.04 -18.52
C GLU A 231 15.58 10.68 -18.93
N LYS A 232 16.57 10.95 -18.07
CA LYS A 232 17.97 10.56 -18.29
C LYS A 232 18.15 9.05 -18.48
N ASP A 233 17.36 8.26 -17.74
CA ASP A 233 17.38 6.79 -17.85
C ASP A 233 16.60 6.28 -19.07
N GLY A 234 16.00 7.16 -19.87
CA GLY A 234 15.25 6.82 -21.07
C GLY A 234 13.91 6.13 -20.81
N VAL A 235 13.37 6.23 -19.59
CA VAL A 235 12.08 5.62 -19.22
C VAL A 235 10.91 6.48 -19.68
N ILE A 236 11.05 7.80 -19.54
CA ILE A 236 10.02 8.78 -19.92
C ILE A 236 10.58 9.82 -20.90
N GLU A 237 9.70 10.49 -21.60
CA GLU A 237 9.94 11.69 -22.39
C GLU A 237 9.13 12.85 -21.81
N ILE A 238 9.74 14.04 -21.74
CA ILE A 238 9.11 15.23 -21.18
C ILE A 238 8.99 16.28 -22.28
N THR A 239 7.79 16.75 -22.53
CA THR A 239 7.52 17.91 -23.39
C THR A 239 7.56 19.17 -22.55
N ARG A 240 8.35 20.17 -23.00
CA ARG A 240 8.52 21.45 -22.34
C ARG A 240 8.15 22.58 -23.28
N SER A 241 7.61 23.65 -22.71
CA SER A 241 7.43 24.93 -23.39
C SER A 241 8.23 26.02 -22.67
N THR A 242 8.46 27.14 -23.36
CA THR A 242 9.09 28.31 -22.77
C THR A 242 8.02 29.35 -22.52
N THR A 243 7.95 29.89 -21.31
CA THR A 243 7.05 31.00 -20.98
C THR A 243 7.50 32.31 -21.61
N ASP A 244 6.62 33.29 -21.65
CA ASP A 244 6.97 34.68 -22.13
C ASP A 244 8.11 35.32 -21.31
N ALA A 245 8.31 34.84 -20.07
CA ALA A 245 9.42 35.25 -19.20
C ALA A 245 10.75 34.53 -19.50
N GLY A 246 10.74 33.53 -20.41
CA GLY A 246 11.93 32.75 -20.77
C GLY A 246 12.14 31.51 -19.88
N ASP A 247 11.24 31.22 -18.95
CA ASP A 247 11.33 30.05 -18.06
C ASP A 247 10.84 28.80 -18.79
N GLU A 248 11.56 27.69 -18.64
CA GLU A 248 11.17 26.37 -19.16
C GLU A 248 10.15 25.70 -18.22
N VAL A 249 9.01 25.32 -18.76
CA VAL A 249 7.91 24.68 -18.02
C VAL A 249 7.61 23.31 -18.61
N VAL A 250 7.37 22.33 -17.75
CA VAL A 250 6.94 20.98 -18.15
C VAL A 250 5.45 21.00 -18.47
N ASP A 251 5.09 20.64 -19.69
CA ASP A 251 3.70 20.56 -20.15
C ASP A 251 3.15 19.13 -19.98
N TYR A 252 3.85 18.15 -20.55
CA TYR A 252 3.41 16.76 -20.59
C TYR A 252 4.55 15.79 -20.29
N VAL A 253 4.18 14.66 -19.72
CA VAL A 253 5.05 13.51 -19.46
C VAL A 253 4.44 12.28 -20.10
N GLN A 254 5.27 11.48 -20.77
CA GLN A 254 4.85 10.22 -21.41
C GLN A 254 5.94 9.17 -21.34
N LEU A 255 5.60 7.92 -21.64
CA LEU A 255 6.61 6.87 -21.84
C LEU A 255 7.49 7.21 -23.05
N SER A 256 8.79 6.95 -22.93
CA SER A 256 9.71 7.14 -24.06
C SER A 256 9.40 6.15 -25.18
N SER A 257 9.80 6.53 -26.39
CA SER A 257 9.68 5.67 -27.58
C SER A 257 10.53 4.40 -27.43
N SER A 258 11.72 4.51 -26.83
CA SER A 258 12.61 3.39 -26.56
C SER A 258 12.00 2.40 -25.56
N GLU A 259 11.42 2.89 -24.47
CA GLU A 259 10.78 2.05 -23.45
C GLU A 259 9.56 1.34 -24.01
N ARG A 260 8.78 1.99 -24.88
CA ARG A 260 7.67 1.35 -25.59
C ARG A 260 8.15 0.22 -26.53
N ALA A 261 9.21 0.44 -27.26
CA ALA A 261 9.78 -0.56 -28.18
C ALA A 261 10.33 -1.79 -27.44
N GLN A 262 10.86 -1.60 -26.22
CA GLN A 262 11.37 -2.65 -25.35
C GLN A 262 10.29 -3.34 -24.51
N GLY A 263 9.00 -2.99 -24.68
CA GLY A 263 7.88 -3.60 -23.96
C GLY A 263 7.69 -3.08 -22.55
N ARG A 264 8.17 -1.89 -22.23
CA ARG A 264 8.00 -1.16 -20.94
C ARG A 264 8.69 -1.86 -19.76
N GLU A 265 9.80 -2.51 -20.02
CA GLU A 265 10.45 -3.37 -19.02
C GLU A 265 10.88 -2.61 -17.76
N ASN A 266 11.51 -1.44 -17.92
CA ASN A 266 12.01 -0.64 -16.80
C ASN A 266 10.89 0.15 -16.13
N TYR A 267 9.95 0.66 -16.92
CA TYR A 267 8.78 1.35 -16.43
C TYR A 267 7.89 0.42 -15.60
N ASP A 268 7.56 -0.76 -16.12
CA ASP A 268 6.76 -1.75 -15.43
C ASP A 268 7.45 -2.25 -14.14
N PHE A 269 8.80 -2.26 -14.09
CA PHE A 269 9.56 -2.54 -12.89
C PHE A 269 9.23 -1.55 -11.76
N TYR A 270 9.26 -0.24 -12.03
CA TYR A 270 8.94 0.77 -11.02
C TYR A 270 7.48 0.68 -10.57
N CYS A 271 6.55 0.48 -11.48
CA CYS A 271 5.14 0.25 -11.14
C CYS A 271 4.98 -0.98 -10.25
N PHE A 272 5.68 -2.08 -10.57
CA PHE A 272 5.60 -3.33 -9.85
C PHE A 272 5.99 -3.16 -8.37
N LEU A 273 6.97 -2.33 -8.05
CA LEU A 273 7.41 -2.13 -6.67
C LEU A 273 6.27 -1.62 -5.76
N ILE A 274 5.40 -0.75 -6.28
CA ILE A 274 4.35 -0.09 -5.50
C ILE A 274 2.95 -0.71 -5.69
N TRP A 275 2.68 -1.43 -6.77
CA TRP A 275 1.34 -1.98 -7.04
C TRP A 275 0.75 -2.84 -5.92
N PRO A 276 1.51 -3.70 -5.20
CA PRO A 276 0.94 -4.44 -4.07
C PRO A 276 0.40 -3.53 -2.97
N PHE A 277 1.06 -2.39 -2.72
CA PHE A 277 0.61 -1.40 -1.73
C PHE A 277 -0.61 -0.61 -2.22
N ILE A 278 -0.65 -0.26 -3.51
CA ILE A 278 -1.83 0.38 -4.12
C ILE A 278 -3.03 -0.57 -4.06
N GLU A 279 -2.85 -1.86 -4.34
CA GLU A 279 -3.93 -2.86 -4.21
C GLU A 279 -4.37 -3.03 -2.76
N ALA A 280 -3.46 -3.00 -1.78
CA ALA A 280 -3.80 -3.06 -0.37
C ALA A 280 -4.60 -1.82 0.09
N ALA A 281 -4.21 -0.63 -0.34
CA ALA A 281 -4.95 0.60 -0.05
C ALA A 281 -6.34 0.57 -0.70
N TRP A 282 -6.44 0.10 -1.94
CA TRP A 282 -7.72 -0.10 -2.61
C TRP A 282 -8.61 -1.11 -1.89
N LEU A 283 -8.07 -2.27 -1.51
CA LEU A 283 -8.77 -3.27 -0.72
C LEU A 283 -9.26 -2.68 0.61
N GLY A 284 -8.41 -1.91 1.28
CA GLY A 284 -8.78 -1.18 2.49
C GLY A 284 -9.98 -0.27 2.24
N ALA A 285 -9.95 0.59 1.21
CA ALA A 285 -11.03 1.51 0.89
C ALA A 285 -12.35 0.78 0.51
N ILE A 286 -12.25 -0.26 -0.32
CA ILE A 286 -13.42 -1.09 -0.68
C ILE A 286 -13.99 -1.79 0.53
N SER A 287 -13.14 -2.30 1.42
CA SER A 287 -13.61 -2.99 2.64
C SER A 287 -14.35 -2.07 3.62
N LEU A 288 -14.10 -0.76 3.59
CA LEU A 288 -14.88 0.19 4.38
C LEU A 288 -16.35 0.26 3.97
N MET A 289 -16.68 -0.12 2.74
CA MET A 289 -18.08 -0.17 2.29
C MET A 289 -18.90 -1.24 3.03
N MET A 290 -18.26 -2.25 3.65
CA MET A 290 -18.91 -3.20 4.57
C MET A 290 -19.54 -2.51 5.79
N LEU A 291 -19.07 -1.29 6.11
CA LEU A 291 -19.59 -0.48 7.22
C LEU A 291 -20.89 0.26 6.85
N THR A 292 -21.39 0.11 5.62
CA THR A 292 -22.68 0.66 5.20
C THR A 292 -23.81 -0.11 5.87
N PRO A 293 -24.72 0.53 6.63
CA PRO A 293 -25.84 -0.16 7.25
C PRO A 293 -26.66 -0.96 6.24
N PRO A 294 -27.17 -2.17 6.62
CA PRO A 294 -28.08 -2.91 5.76
C PRO A 294 -29.36 -2.12 5.53
N PRO A 295 -30.10 -2.40 4.44
CA PRO A 295 -31.38 -1.77 4.22
C PRO A 295 -32.34 -2.12 5.37
N LEU A 296 -33.08 -1.13 5.85
CA LEU A 296 -34.11 -1.37 6.85
C LEU A 296 -35.12 -2.36 6.26
N SER A 297 -35.30 -3.51 6.96
CA SER A 297 -36.36 -4.46 6.61
C SER A 297 -37.69 -3.72 6.69
N GLN A 298 -38.37 -3.56 5.56
CA GLN A 298 -39.72 -2.98 5.58
C GLN A 298 -40.60 -3.88 6.45
N PRO A 299 -41.28 -3.33 7.47
CA PRO A 299 -42.29 -4.10 8.19
C PRO A 299 -43.36 -4.52 7.18
N THR A 300 -43.59 -5.82 7.06
CA THR A 300 -44.67 -6.42 6.29
C THR A 300 -46.02 -6.13 6.98
N SER A 301 -46.44 -4.88 7.05
CA SER A 301 -47.79 -4.52 7.46
C SER A 301 -48.24 -3.32 6.64
N THR A 302 -49.18 -3.61 5.75
CA THR A 302 -50.07 -2.68 5.08
C THR A 302 -50.78 -1.80 6.10
N THR A 303 -50.72 -0.50 5.87
CA THR A 303 -51.42 0.60 6.55
C THR A 303 -50.59 1.26 7.66
N GLU A 304 -49.90 2.33 7.25
CA GLU A 304 -49.89 3.62 7.91
C GLU A 304 -48.92 4.58 7.19
N THR A 305 -49.24 5.84 7.17
CA THR A 305 -48.51 6.97 6.55
C THR A 305 -47.00 6.94 6.80
N PRO A 306 -46.16 7.41 5.83
CA PRO A 306 -44.71 7.46 6.03
C PRO A 306 -44.38 8.53 7.09
N ILE A 307 -44.18 8.09 8.32
CA ILE A 307 -43.46 8.89 9.31
C ILE A 307 -41.99 8.76 8.91
N GLU A 308 -41.35 9.88 8.54
CA GLU A 308 -39.90 9.96 8.42
C GLU A 308 -39.28 9.57 9.75
N THR A 309 -38.98 8.28 9.91
CA THR A 309 -38.17 7.79 11.05
C THR A 309 -36.76 8.31 10.85
N PRO A 310 -36.21 9.08 11.80
CA PRO A 310 -34.82 9.53 11.71
C PRO A 310 -33.92 8.30 11.57
N ALA A 311 -33.06 8.34 10.56
CA ALA A 311 -32.09 7.28 10.30
C ALA A 311 -31.42 6.87 11.61
N SER A 312 -31.54 5.59 11.97
CA SER A 312 -30.88 5.08 13.18
C SER A 312 -29.41 5.48 13.15
N PRO A 313 -28.85 5.99 14.25
CA PRO A 313 -27.45 6.43 14.26
C PRO A 313 -26.56 5.25 13.80
N PRO A 314 -25.54 5.50 12.95
CA PRO A 314 -24.71 4.44 12.41
C PRO A 314 -24.10 3.63 13.56
N ALA A 315 -24.36 2.33 13.56
CA ALA A 315 -23.88 1.45 14.61
C ALA A 315 -22.37 1.28 14.53
N TRP A 316 -21.74 1.15 15.68
CA TRP A 316 -20.31 0.88 15.79
C TRP A 316 -20.06 -0.62 15.66
N LEU A 317 -19.12 -1.02 14.80
CA LEU A 317 -18.71 -2.41 14.58
C LEU A 317 -17.35 -2.67 15.23
N ASP A 318 -17.09 -3.91 15.63
CA ASP A 318 -15.78 -4.33 16.17
C ASP A 318 -14.68 -4.19 15.11
N LEU A 319 -13.67 -3.35 15.37
CA LEU A 319 -12.58 -3.06 14.45
C LEU A 319 -11.82 -4.31 14.02
N LYS A 320 -11.57 -5.25 14.95
CA LYS A 320 -10.84 -6.48 14.66
C LYS A 320 -11.65 -7.38 13.73
N LYS A 321 -12.96 -7.53 13.98
CA LYS A 321 -13.85 -8.31 13.10
C LYS A 321 -13.89 -7.69 11.70
N VAL A 322 -13.98 -6.36 11.57
CA VAL A 322 -13.94 -5.67 10.28
C VAL A 322 -12.63 -5.94 9.55
N GLN A 323 -11.48 -5.86 10.21
CA GLN A 323 -10.17 -6.15 9.61
C GLN A 323 -10.05 -7.63 9.19
N ASP A 324 -10.53 -8.58 10.00
CA ASP A 324 -10.52 -10.00 9.66
C ASP A 324 -11.43 -10.28 8.44
N ARG A 325 -12.59 -9.65 8.34
CA ARG A 325 -13.50 -9.76 7.18
C ARG A 325 -12.91 -9.09 5.94
N ALA A 326 -12.22 -7.95 6.08
CA ALA A 326 -11.49 -7.31 4.99
C ALA A 326 -10.41 -8.24 4.41
N GLN A 327 -9.73 -9.02 5.25
CA GLN A 327 -8.76 -10.01 4.79
C GLN A 327 -9.44 -11.16 4.03
N VAL A 328 -10.59 -11.65 4.49
CA VAL A 328 -11.37 -12.68 3.78
C VAL A 328 -11.84 -12.15 2.43
N LEU A 329 -12.39 -10.93 2.39
CA LEU A 329 -12.75 -10.24 1.15
C LEU A 329 -11.57 -10.17 0.18
N GLY A 330 -10.40 -9.76 0.67
CA GLY A 330 -9.19 -9.67 -0.13
C GLY A 330 -8.73 -11.00 -0.71
N LYS A 331 -8.79 -12.10 0.06
CA LYS A 331 -8.50 -13.46 -0.43
C LYS A 331 -9.47 -13.85 -1.55
N THR A 332 -10.75 -13.60 -1.37
CA THR A 332 -11.78 -13.89 -2.38
C THR A 332 -11.52 -13.11 -3.67
N LEU A 333 -11.27 -11.80 -3.57
CA LEU A 333 -10.96 -10.94 -4.72
C LEU A 333 -9.67 -11.37 -5.43
N TYR A 334 -8.66 -11.85 -4.69
CA TYR A 334 -7.43 -12.40 -5.27
C TYR A 334 -7.70 -13.68 -6.08
N HIS A 335 -8.45 -14.62 -5.52
CA HIS A 335 -8.81 -15.85 -6.24
C HIS A 335 -9.73 -15.60 -7.43
N GLN A 336 -10.56 -14.58 -7.38
CA GLN A 336 -11.39 -14.15 -8.51
C GLN A 336 -10.59 -13.38 -9.59
N GLY A 337 -9.34 -12.99 -9.31
CA GLY A 337 -8.48 -12.26 -10.22
C GLY A 337 -8.70 -10.75 -10.25
N ASP A 338 -9.44 -10.20 -9.29
CA ASP A 338 -9.64 -8.76 -9.11
C ASP A 338 -8.45 -8.09 -8.40
N LEU A 339 -7.77 -8.84 -7.55
CA LEU A 339 -6.45 -8.50 -7.03
C LEU A 339 -5.38 -9.30 -7.76
N SER A 340 -4.29 -8.63 -8.05
CA SER A 340 -3.14 -9.21 -8.74
C SER A 340 -2.07 -9.71 -7.79
N TYR A 341 -1.99 -9.15 -6.60
CA TYR A 341 -0.93 -9.40 -5.62
C TYR A 341 -1.50 -9.94 -4.32
N PHE A 342 -1.09 -11.14 -3.92
CA PHE A 342 -1.52 -11.73 -2.64
C PHE A 342 -0.98 -10.94 -1.45
N GLU A 343 0.14 -10.27 -1.62
CA GLU A 343 0.75 -9.37 -0.65
C GLU A 343 -0.20 -8.24 -0.19
N ALA A 344 -1.14 -7.83 -1.06
CA ALA A 344 -2.16 -6.83 -0.74
C ALA A 344 -3.13 -7.28 0.38
N VAL A 345 -3.20 -8.58 0.66
CA VAL A 345 -4.07 -9.15 1.71
C VAL A 345 -3.36 -9.23 3.07
N ASN A 346 -2.14 -8.68 3.19
CA ASN A 346 -1.39 -8.65 4.44
C ASN A 346 -2.10 -7.81 5.50
N LYS A 347 -2.24 -8.35 6.73
CA LYS A 347 -2.90 -7.66 7.85
C LYS A 347 -2.25 -6.34 8.23
N GLU A 348 -0.91 -6.27 8.24
CA GLU A 348 -0.20 -5.04 8.61
C GLU A 348 -0.43 -3.93 7.60
N THR A 349 -0.37 -4.23 6.30
CA THR A 349 -0.64 -3.24 5.24
C THR A 349 -2.09 -2.75 5.29
N LEU A 350 -3.06 -3.65 5.55
CA LEU A 350 -4.45 -3.26 5.75
C LEU A 350 -4.63 -2.38 7.00
N LYS A 351 -3.98 -2.73 8.10
CA LYS A 351 -3.99 -1.93 9.33
C LYS A 351 -3.43 -0.52 9.11
N ASN A 352 -2.34 -0.41 8.36
CA ASN A 352 -1.75 0.88 8.00
C ASN A 352 -2.72 1.71 7.13
N ALA A 353 -3.41 1.09 6.17
CA ALA A 353 -4.45 1.74 5.38
C ALA A 353 -5.59 2.26 6.27
N TYR A 354 -6.12 1.46 7.19
CA TYR A 354 -7.16 1.90 8.13
C TYR A 354 -6.68 3.04 9.04
N THR A 355 -5.44 2.97 9.53
CA THR A 355 -4.83 4.06 10.31
C THR A 355 -4.76 5.35 9.49
N ARG A 356 -4.43 5.24 8.20
CA ARG A 356 -4.41 6.38 7.29
C ARG A 356 -5.80 6.96 7.07
N PHE A 357 -6.80 6.12 6.85
CA PHE A 357 -8.20 6.55 6.68
C PHE A 357 -8.76 7.23 7.93
N GLN A 358 -8.34 6.79 9.12
CA GLN A 358 -8.65 7.47 10.37
C GLN A 358 -7.99 8.86 10.45
N GLN A 359 -6.77 9.02 9.96
CA GLN A 359 -6.07 10.31 9.92
C GLN A 359 -6.69 11.30 8.91
N GLU A 360 -7.42 10.81 7.93
CA GLU A 360 -8.17 11.57 6.93
C GLU A 360 -9.65 11.75 7.32
N ASP A 361 -10.00 11.44 8.57
CA ASP A 361 -11.36 11.53 9.10
C ASP A 361 -12.42 10.76 8.30
N MET A 362 -12.01 9.76 7.52
CA MET A 362 -12.93 8.90 6.76
C MET A 362 -13.66 7.92 7.69
N VAL A 363 -12.98 7.48 8.74
CA VAL A 363 -13.51 6.57 9.75
C VAL A 363 -13.28 7.09 11.14
N LEU A 364 -14.24 6.85 12.03
CA LEU A 364 -14.15 7.13 13.45
C LEU A 364 -13.83 5.82 14.17
N VAL A 365 -12.82 5.87 15.05
CA VAL A 365 -12.39 4.69 15.81
C VAL A 365 -12.38 5.04 17.30
N THR A 366 -13.01 4.19 18.12
CA THR A 366 -12.97 4.36 19.58
C THR A 366 -11.67 3.78 20.12
N LYS A 367 -11.17 4.36 21.22
CA LYS A 367 -10.05 3.75 21.94
C LYS A 367 -10.53 2.52 22.70
N PRO A 368 -9.80 1.39 22.64
CA PRO A 368 -10.13 0.23 23.46
C PRO A 368 -9.88 0.57 24.93
N ASN A 369 -10.65 -0.05 25.80
CA ASN A 369 -10.38 -0.08 27.23
C ASN A 369 -10.44 -1.54 27.73
N ASP A 370 -10.12 -1.80 29.01
CA ASP A 370 -10.04 -3.16 29.58
C ASP A 370 -11.32 -4.00 29.42
N LYS A 371 -12.46 -3.36 29.11
CA LYS A 371 -13.77 -4.03 29.02
C LYS A 371 -14.39 -3.98 27.63
N THR A 372 -13.92 -3.09 26.74
CA THR A 372 -14.52 -2.90 25.41
C THR A 372 -13.46 -2.89 24.31
N PRO A 373 -13.63 -3.70 23.24
CA PRO A 373 -12.75 -3.65 22.08
C PRO A 373 -12.86 -2.29 21.35
N ALA A 374 -11.85 -1.99 20.54
CA ALA A 374 -11.93 -0.86 19.63
C ALA A 374 -13.06 -1.06 18.61
N THR A 375 -13.87 -0.04 18.41
CA THR A 375 -14.95 -0.07 17.43
C THR A 375 -14.74 0.98 16.35
N ILE A 376 -15.31 0.73 15.17
CA ILE A 376 -15.17 1.55 13.97
C ILE A 376 -16.53 1.84 13.34
N ARG A 377 -16.67 3.02 12.78
CA ARG A 377 -17.75 3.39 11.85
C ARG A 377 -17.23 4.35 10.77
N LEU A 378 -17.94 4.46 9.66
CA LEU A 378 -17.70 5.54 8.70
C LEU A 378 -18.10 6.89 9.29
N ALA A 379 -17.40 7.97 8.93
CA ALA A 379 -17.90 9.31 9.10
C ALA A 379 -19.07 9.54 8.13
N ASP A 380 -20.03 10.37 8.53
CA ASP A 380 -21.34 10.44 7.87
C ASP A 380 -21.25 10.82 6.37
N GLU A 381 -20.31 11.67 6.00
CA GLU A 381 -20.04 12.10 4.62
C GLU A 381 -19.45 11.00 3.73
N TRP A 382 -18.89 9.95 4.35
CA TRP A 382 -18.26 8.82 3.66
C TRP A 382 -19.16 7.59 3.54
N VAL A 383 -20.37 7.63 4.10
CA VAL A 383 -21.30 6.50 4.05
C VAL A 383 -21.86 6.37 2.63
N PRO A 384 -21.67 5.21 1.96
CA PRO A 384 -22.24 4.95 0.66
C PRO A 384 -23.78 4.94 0.70
N GLN A 385 -24.39 5.37 -0.40
CA GLN A 385 -25.84 5.29 -0.56
C GLN A 385 -26.26 3.91 -1.03
N ARG A 386 -27.51 3.53 -0.71
CA ARG A 386 -28.17 2.35 -1.24
C ARG A 386 -29.20 2.73 -2.30
N GLY A 387 -29.23 1.96 -3.37
CA GLY A 387 -30.22 2.13 -4.42
C GLY A 387 -31.60 1.57 -4.02
N PRO A 388 -32.61 1.72 -4.89
CA PRO A 388 -33.99 1.30 -4.63
C PRO A 388 -34.13 -0.20 -4.30
N LYS A 389 -33.20 -1.03 -4.76
CA LYS A 389 -33.15 -2.48 -4.50
C LYS A 389 -32.31 -2.85 -3.27
N GLY A 390 -31.88 -1.88 -2.50
CA GLY A 390 -31.06 -2.08 -1.28
C GLY A 390 -29.56 -2.28 -1.52
N ALA A 391 -29.10 -2.47 -2.75
CA ALA A 391 -27.68 -2.65 -3.07
C ALA A 391 -26.89 -1.35 -2.89
N ILE A 392 -25.63 -1.46 -2.51
CA ILE A 392 -24.69 -0.33 -2.44
C ILE A 392 -24.50 0.25 -3.84
N VAL A 393 -24.63 1.57 -3.97
CA VAL A 393 -24.43 2.29 -5.24
C VAL A 393 -22.97 2.68 -5.38
N ALA A 394 -22.45 2.53 -6.60
CA ALA A 394 -21.10 2.93 -6.96
C ALA A 394 -21.01 4.46 -7.16
N ASP A 395 -21.22 5.21 -6.10
CA ASP A 395 -21.13 6.67 -6.07
C ASP A 395 -20.80 7.14 -4.65
N GLY A 396 -20.63 8.44 -4.48
CA GLY A 396 -20.30 9.06 -3.20
C GLY A 396 -18.81 9.23 -2.97
N ALA A 397 -18.44 9.82 -1.83
CA ALA A 397 -17.06 10.19 -1.51
C ALA A 397 -16.15 8.96 -1.43
N LEU A 398 -16.60 7.90 -0.74
CA LEU A 398 -15.81 6.68 -0.55
C LEU A 398 -15.57 5.94 -1.88
N TRP A 399 -16.59 5.88 -2.76
CA TRP A 399 -16.41 5.27 -4.07
C TRP A 399 -15.42 6.05 -4.93
N ARG A 400 -15.56 7.37 -5.04
CA ARG A 400 -14.63 8.22 -5.80
C ARG A 400 -13.19 8.12 -5.29
N PHE A 401 -13.02 7.99 -3.96
CA PHE A 401 -11.71 7.76 -3.36
C PHE A 401 -11.13 6.40 -3.78
N ALA A 402 -11.92 5.33 -3.70
CA ALA A 402 -11.51 4.00 -4.14
C ALA A 402 -11.19 3.96 -5.66
N GLU A 403 -11.97 4.64 -6.50
CA GLU A 403 -11.70 4.78 -7.93
C GLU A 403 -10.39 5.51 -8.20
N ARG A 404 -10.11 6.60 -7.47
CA ARG A 404 -8.84 7.32 -7.60
C ARG A 404 -7.63 6.44 -7.29
N ILE A 405 -7.72 5.59 -6.27
CA ILE A 405 -6.67 4.58 -5.99
C ILE A 405 -6.62 3.56 -7.14
N SER A 406 -7.78 3.09 -7.59
CA SER A 406 -7.90 2.09 -8.67
C SER A 406 -7.30 2.58 -9.98
N ALA A 407 -7.31 3.88 -10.25
CA ALA A 407 -6.71 4.46 -11.45
C ALA A 407 -5.23 4.09 -11.58
N SER A 408 -4.47 4.04 -10.49
CA SER A 408 -3.04 3.66 -10.48
C SER A 408 -2.78 2.16 -10.30
N ARG A 409 -3.82 1.32 -10.14
CA ARG A 409 -3.67 -0.13 -10.02
C ARG A 409 -3.34 -0.77 -11.36
N ARG A 410 -2.64 -1.89 -11.28
CA ARG A 410 -2.49 -2.79 -12.43
C ARG A 410 -3.86 -3.30 -12.89
N GLU A 411 -4.06 -3.41 -14.19
CA GLU A 411 -5.23 -4.08 -14.73
C GLU A 411 -5.26 -5.54 -14.28
N GLY A 412 -6.42 -6.00 -13.79
CA GLY A 412 -6.64 -7.38 -13.42
C GLY A 412 -6.53 -8.32 -14.63
N LYS A 413 -6.35 -9.62 -14.37
CA LYS A 413 -6.30 -10.65 -15.42
C LYS A 413 -7.58 -10.71 -16.26
N ASN A 414 -8.68 -10.34 -15.68
CA ASN A 414 -9.98 -10.31 -16.33
C ASN A 414 -10.25 -8.88 -16.81
N ARG A 415 -9.92 -8.58 -18.06
CA ARG A 415 -10.40 -7.37 -18.78
C ARG A 415 -11.90 -7.49 -19.05
N ARG A 416 -12.69 -7.53 -17.99
CA ARG A 416 -14.14 -7.47 -18.10
C ARG A 416 -14.57 -6.01 -18.12
N ASP A 417 -15.73 -5.78 -18.69
CA ASP A 417 -16.43 -4.51 -18.58
C ASP A 417 -16.37 -3.99 -17.12
N GLY A 418 -15.91 -2.76 -16.96
CA GLY A 418 -15.74 -2.12 -15.65
C GLY A 418 -17.01 -2.17 -14.80
N ALA A 419 -18.19 -2.02 -15.42
CA ALA A 419 -19.48 -2.10 -14.74
C ALA A 419 -19.74 -3.49 -14.13
N THR A 420 -19.38 -4.56 -14.84
CA THR A 420 -19.52 -5.95 -14.34
C THR A 420 -18.62 -6.21 -13.15
N VAL A 421 -17.36 -5.75 -13.20
CA VAL A 421 -16.41 -5.87 -12.07
C VAL A 421 -16.93 -5.10 -10.86
N GLN A 422 -17.37 -3.88 -11.08
CA GLN A 422 -17.93 -2.98 -10.07
C GLN A 422 -19.13 -3.59 -9.36
N THR A 423 -20.13 -4.07 -10.10
CA THR A 423 -21.33 -4.72 -9.55
C THR A 423 -20.97 -5.95 -8.73
N ARG A 424 -20.04 -6.77 -9.22
CA ARG A 424 -19.60 -7.98 -8.52
C ARG A 424 -18.85 -7.65 -7.23
N VAL A 425 -17.92 -6.69 -7.27
CA VAL A 425 -17.15 -6.28 -6.09
C VAL A 425 -18.07 -5.71 -5.01
N LEU A 426 -19.00 -4.82 -5.39
CA LEU A 426 -19.95 -4.24 -4.45
C LEU A 426 -20.91 -5.28 -3.89
N GLY A 427 -21.39 -6.22 -4.69
CA GLY A 427 -22.24 -7.32 -4.21
C GLY A 427 -21.51 -8.22 -3.22
N LEU A 428 -20.22 -8.52 -3.46
CA LEU A 428 -19.42 -9.30 -2.52
C LEU A 428 -19.18 -8.54 -1.21
N VAL A 429 -18.88 -7.25 -1.28
CA VAL A 429 -18.71 -6.39 -0.11
C VAL A 429 -19.98 -6.33 0.72
N ASP A 430 -21.13 -6.21 0.08
CA ASP A 430 -22.44 -6.16 0.73
C ASP A 430 -22.74 -7.47 1.46
N THR A 431 -22.54 -8.61 0.79
CA THR A 431 -22.70 -9.95 1.40
C THR A 431 -21.81 -10.15 2.63
N VAL A 432 -20.53 -9.72 2.56
CA VAL A 432 -19.61 -9.82 3.71
C VAL A 432 -20.03 -8.85 4.82
N GLY A 433 -20.52 -7.68 4.46
CA GLY A 433 -21.04 -6.66 5.37
C GLY A 433 -22.27 -7.13 6.14
N GLU A 434 -23.22 -7.78 5.48
CA GLU A 434 -24.42 -8.36 6.13
C GLU A 434 -24.03 -9.28 7.30
N GLY A 435 -23.00 -10.12 7.12
CA GLY A 435 -22.50 -10.98 8.20
C GLY A 435 -21.94 -10.21 9.40
N LEU A 436 -21.27 -9.08 9.17
CA LEU A 436 -20.78 -8.20 10.25
C LEU A 436 -21.94 -7.56 11.02
N TRP A 437 -22.98 -7.12 10.33
CA TRP A 437 -24.15 -6.49 10.92
C TRP A 437 -25.01 -7.47 11.68
N ALA A 438 -25.18 -8.70 11.18
CA ALA A 438 -25.87 -9.78 11.89
C ALA A 438 -25.18 -10.11 13.23
N ASP A 439 -23.86 -10.26 13.23
CA ASP A 439 -23.07 -10.45 14.46
C ASP A 439 -23.22 -9.29 15.46
N ALA A 440 -23.31 -8.04 14.97
CA ALA A 440 -23.49 -6.88 15.82
C ALA A 440 -24.87 -6.81 16.49
N VAL A 441 -25.91 -7.25 15.80
CA VAL A 441 -27.28 -7.33 16.34
C VAL A 441 -27.37 -8.42 17.42
N LEU A 442 -26.79 -9.60 17.17
CA LEU A 442 -26.75 -10.69 18.15
C LEU A 442 -26.03 -10.26 19.43
N ASN A 443 -24.87 -9.60 19.32
CA ASN A 443 -24.13 -9.11 20.49
C ASN A 443 -24.90 -8.04 21.29
N LYS A 444 -25.71 -7.20 20.65
CA LYS A 444 -26.59 -6.26 21.36
C LYS A 444 -27.69 -6.97 22.13
N GLY A 445 -28.33 -7.98 21.55
CA GLY A 445 -29.32 -8.78 22.20
C GLY A 445 -28.79 -9.48 23.45
N GLU A 446 -27.62 -10.12 23.40
CA GLU A 446 -26.97 -10.76 24.55
C GLU A 446 -26.62 -9.75 25.67
N VAL A 447 -26.16 -8.55 25.32
CA VAL A 447 -25.84 -7.48 26.29
C VAL A 447 -27.11 -6.95 26.95
N GLU A 448 -28.19 -6.78 26.18
CA GLU A 448 -29.49 -6.35 26.75
C GLU A 448 -30.11 -7.42 27.63
N GLU A 449 -30.08 -8.70 27.25
CA GLU A 449 -30.49 -9.81 28.11
C GLU A 449 -29.65 -9.91 29.37
N ALA A 450 -28.34 -9.78 29.29
CA ALA A 450 -27.46 -9.80 30.46
C ALA A 450 -27.75 -8.62 31.40
N LYS A 451 -28.03 -7.42 30.87
CA LYS A 451 -28.49 -6.28 31.66
C LYS A 451 -29.86 -6.52 32.32
N ALA A 452 -30.81 -7.07 31.57
CA ALA A 452 -32.13 -7.42 32.08
C ALA A 452 -32.05 -8.48 33.19
N ARG A 453 -31.21 -9.53 33.03
CA ARG A 453 -30.95 -10.55 34.08
C ARG A 453 -30.28 -9.95 35.31
N SER A 454 -29.35 -9.01 35.13
CA SER A 454 -28.69 -8.30 36.24
C SER A 454 -29.67 -7.41 37.02
N MET A 455 -30.54 -6.68 36.29
CA MET A 455 -31.59 -5.87 36.94
C MET A 455 -32.63 -6.70 37.69
N ARG A 456 -33.04 -7.86 37.15
CA ARG A 456 -33.94 -8.81 37.84
C ARG A 456 -33.30 -9.39 39.11
N LYS A 457 -31.99 -9.69 39.09
CA LYS A 457 -31.25 -10.13 40.28
C LYS A 457 -31.19 -9.04 41.36
N LYS A 458 -30.92 -7.78 40.98
CA LYS A 458 -30.91 -6.65 41.92
C LYS A 458 -32.30 -6.34 42.49
N GLY A 459 -33.35 -6.48 41.68
CA GLY A 459 -34.72 -6.26 42.13
C GLY A 459 -35.21 -7.36 43.10
N ASN A 460 -34.71 -8.59 42.98
CA ASN A 460 -35.03 -9.69 43.92
C ASN A 460 -34.21 -9.62 45.23
N MET A 461 -33.00 -9.03 45.21
CA MET A 461 -32.23 -8.80 46.44
C MET A 461 -32.70 -7.58 47.25
N ALA A 462 -33.49 -6.67 46.67
CA ALA A 462 -34.07 -5.56 47.36
C ALA A 462 -35.44 -5.86 47.99
N LYS A 463 -35.95 -7.09 47.82
CA LYS A 463 -37.22 -7.57 48.38
C LYS A 463 -37.02 -8.68 49.44
N LEU A 464 -35.80 -8.99 49.80
CA LEU A 464 -35.39 -9.79 50.96
C LEU A 464 -34.74 -8.87 51.99
#